data_44102366bedbdfbd238b920d05704807
#
_entry.id   44102366bedbdfbd238b920d05704807
#
_cell.length_a   1.000
_cell.length_b   1.000
_cell.length_c   1.000
_cell.angle_alpha   90.00
_cell.angle_beta   90.00
_cell.angle_gamma   90.00
#
_symmetry.space_group_name_H-M   'P 1'
#
loop_
_entity.id
_entity.type
_entity.pdbx_description
1 polymer ?
#
loop_
_entity_poly.entity_id
_entity_poly.type
_entity_poly.pdbx_seq_one_letter_code
_entity_poly.pdbx_strand_id
1 'polypeptide(L)'
;KSLMEYWLFKSEPSTWSWEDQVKKGKEGEGWDGVRNYQANNNMKKMKVGDLGFFYHSVKEKQIVGIVRVIGEHRPDPTDKKGIFGMVVIEAVKEVNKYVNLSDIKSNENLSELALIKQARLSVVPVSKAHWQEICLMAETENKF
;
A
#
# COMPACT_ATOMS: atom_id res chain seq x y z
N LYS A 1 14.31 -5.21 -19.02
CA LYS A 1 13.45 -6.04 -18.21
C LYS A 1 13.11 -5.31 -16.91
N SER A 2 11.86 -4.95 -16.75
CA SER A 2 11.44 -4.26 -15.53
C SER A 2 11.24 -5.26 -14.39
N LEU A 3 11.64 -4.85 -13.20
CA LEU A 3 11.41 -5.61 -11.98
C LEU A 3 10.18 -5.07 -11.28
N MET A 4 9.38 -5.97 -10.74
CA MET A 4 8.22 -5.59 -9.95
C MET A 4 8.70 -4.97 -8.65
N GLU A 5 8.08 -3.85 -8.27
CA GLU A 5 8.32 -3.21 -7.00
C GLU A 5 7.12 -3.43 -6.08
N TYR A 6 7.37 -3.28 -4.78
CA TYR A 6 6.34 -3.52 -3.78
C TYR A 6 6.16 -2.28 -2.91
N TRP A 7 4.91 -2.06 -2.49
CA TRP A 7 4.53 -0.86 -1.76
C TRP A 7 3.57 -1.21 -0.64
N LEU A 8 3.24 -0.23 0.19
CA LEU A 8 2.22 -0.36 1.21
C LEU A 8 1.45 0.96 1.25
N PHE A 9 0.14 0.86 1.22
CA PHE A 9 -0.77 2.00 1.23
C PHE A 9 -1.53 2.00 2.55
N LYS A 10 -1.39 3.08 3.31
CA LYS A 10 -2.12 3.22 4.58
C LYS A 10 -3.43 3.95 4.33
N SER A 11 -4.49 3.39 4.86
CA SER A 11 -5.82 3.99 4.77
C SER A 11 -6.52 3.91 6.12
N GLU A 12 -7.19 5.00 6.48
CA GLU A 12 -8.05 5.00 7.64
C GLU A 12 -9.39 4.36 7.23
N PRO A 13 -9.82 3.25 7.88
CA PRO A 13 -11.02 2.53 7.43
C PRO A 13 -12.30 3.36 7.45
N SER A 14 -12.39 4.35 8.32
CA SER A 14 -13.57 5.23 8.36
C SER A 14 -13.66 6.11 7.12
N THR A 15 -12.54 6.36 6.42
CA THR A 15 -12.49 7.15 5.20
C THR A 15 -12.52 6.27 3.96
N TRP A 16 -11.67 5.26 3.93
CA TRP A 16 -11.59 4.32 2.79
C TRP A 16 -11.13 2.96 3.28
N SER A 17 -12.06 2.02 3.37
CA SER A 17 -11.80 0.69 3.91
C SER A 17 -11.39 -0.29 2.79
N TRP A 18 -10.91 -1.45 3.21
CA TRP A 18 -10.65 -2.56 2.27
C TRP A 18 -11.92 -2.94 1.51
N GLU A 19 -13.08 -2.96 2.21
CA GLU A 19 -14.35 -3.27 1.56
C GLU A 19 -14.68 -2.25 0.47
N ASP A 20 -14.43 -0.97 0.74
CA ASP A 20 -14.64 0.09 -0.26
C ASP A 20 -13.77 -0.17 -1.49
N GLN A 21 -12.51 -0.55 -1.27
CA GLN A 21 -11.59 -0.83 -2.35
C GLN A 21 -12.04 -2.03 -3.18
N VAL A 22 -12.51 -3.08 -2.52
CA VAL A 22 -13.00 -4.28 -3.20
C VAL A 22 -14.21 -3.95 -4.09
N LYS A 23 -15.09 -3.09 -3.62
CA LYS A 23 -16.30 -2.69 -4.37
C LYS A 23 -15.97 -1.96 -5.67
N LYS A 24 -14.81 -1.31 -5.76
CA LYS A 24 -14.40 -0.63 -6.99
C LYS A 24 -13.99 -1.61 -8.09
N GLY A 25 -13.73 -2.85 -7.72
CA GLY A 25 -13.40 -3.89 -8.69
C GLY A 25 -12.21 -3.51 -9.56
N LYS A 26 -12.29 -3.89 -10.83
CA LYS A 26 -11.19 -3.66 -11.79
C LYS A 26 -11.05 -2.22 -12.25
N GLU A 27 -12.06 -1.40 -12.02
CA GLU A 27 -11.95 0.04 -12.30
C GLU A 27 -10.89 0.66 -11.40
N GLY A 28 -10.77 0.14 -10.19
CA GLY A 28 -9.84 0.65 -9.21
C GLY A 28 -10.25 1.99 -8.62
N GLU A 29 -9.38 2.54 -7.82
CA GLU A 29 -9.59 3.83 -7.15
C GLU A 29 -8.32 4.65 -7.24
N GLY A 30 -8.46 5.93 -7.58
CA GLY A 30 -7.36 6.88 -7.51
C GLY A 30 -6.98 7.11 -6.05
N TRP A 31 -5.70 6.92 -5.73
CA TRP A 31 -5.21 7.08 -4.35
C TRP A 31 -4.93 8.57 -4.12
N ASP A 32 -6.00 9.32 -3.95
CA ASP A 32 -5.94 10.77 -3.83
C ASP A 32 -5.71 11.22 -2.39
N GLY A 33 -5.59 12.52 -2.20
CA GLY A 33 -5.48 13.11 -0.86
C GLY A 33 -4.11 13.05 -0.24
N VAL A 34 -3.11 12.50 -0.94
CA VAL A 34 -1.73 12.46 -0.42
C VAL A 34 -1.15 13.87 -0.48
N ARG A 35 -0.67 14.36 0.67
CA ARG A 35 -0.13 15.73 0.79
C ARG A 35 1.28 15.74 1.38
N ASN A 36 2.00 14.65 1.23
CA ASN A 36 3.38 14.49 1.69
C ASN A 36 4.28 14.29 0.48
N TYR A 37 5.36 15.06 0.39
CA TYR A 37 6.25 15.01 -0.77
C TYR A 37 6.91 13.66 -0.95
N GLN A 38 7.33 13.03 0.14
CA GLN A 38 7.99 11.73 0.05
C GLN A 38 7.01 10.64 -0.44
N ALA A 39 5.79 10.64 0.08
CA ALA A 39 4.76 9.72 -0.38
C ALA A 39 4.45 9.94 -1.85
N ASN A 40 4.33 11.20 -2.26
CA ASN A 40 4.10 11.55 -3.66
C ASN A 40 5.24 11.07 -4.54
N ASN A 41 6.48 11.25 -4.10
CA ASN A 41 7.65 10.78 -4.84
C ASN A 41 7.66 9.25 -4.95
N ASN A 42 7.21 8.55 -3.91
CA ASN A 42 7.07 7.09 -3.96
C ASN A 42 6.06 6.70 -5.05
N MET A 43 4.92 7.39 -5.10
CA MET A 43 3.91 7.11 -6.12
C MET A 43 4.42 7.38 -7.53
N LYS A 44 5.30 8.38 -7.71
CA LYS A 44 5.91 8.66 -9.02
C LYS A 44 6.78 7.51 -9.53
N LYS A 45 7.29 6.70 -8.62
CA LYS A 45 8.15 5.56 -8.98
C LYS A 45 7.34 4.31 -9.30
N MET A 46 6.05 4.30 -9.01
CA MET A 46 5.21 3.12 -9.21
C MET A 46 4.92 2.90 -10.69
N LYS A 47 4.84 1.62 -11.05
CA LYS A 47 4.54 1.19 -12.41
C LYS A 47 3.34 0.27 -12.41
N VAL A 48 2.59 0.27 -13.49
CA VAL A 48 1.48 -0.68 -13.68
C VAL A 48 2.01 -2.09 -13.48
N GLY A 49 1.34 -2.87 -12.65
CA GLY A 49 1.74 -4.23 -12.29
C GLY A 49 2.41 -4.34 -10.93
N ASP A 50 2.88 -3.23 -10.36
CA ASP A 50 3.43 -3.26 -9.01
C ASP A 50 2.36 -3.69 -8.01
N LEU A 51 2.78 -4.39 -6.97
CA LEU A 51 1.89 -4.87 -5.91
C LEU A 51 2.08 -4.05 -4.64
N GLY A 52 1.05 -4.01 -3.82
CA GLY A 52 1.13 -3.32 -2.54
C GLY A 52 0.25 -3.97 -1.50
N PHE A 53 0.59 -3.73 -0.24
CA PHE A 53 -0.27 -4.11 0.86
C PHE A 53 -1.26 -2.99 1.14
N PHE A 54 -2.48 -3.35 1.48
CA PHE A 54 -3.49 -2.41 1.94
C PHE A 54 -3.52 -2.49 3.46
N TYR A 55 -3.21 -1.38 4.12
CA TYR A 55 -3.02 -1.34 5.56
C TYR A 55 -4.07 -0.42 6.19
N HIS A 56 -4.82 -0.96 7.14
CA HIS A 56 -5.75 -0.15 7.95
C HIS A 56 -4.98 0.53 9.07
N SER A 57 -5.03 1.86 9.09
CA SER A 57 -4.34 2.65 10.09
C SER A 57 -5.30 3.08 11.21
N VAL A 58 -4.76 3.75 12.20
CA VAL A 58 -5.45 4.37 13.34
C VAL A 58 -5.88 3.35 14.39
N LYS A 59 -7.00 2.66 14.21
CA LYS A 59 -7.51 1.75 15.25
C LYS A 59 -6.93 0.34 15.16
N GLU A 60 -7.09 -0.28 14.01
CA GLU A 60 -6.72 -1.68 13.86
C GLU A 60 -5.25 -1.91 13.59
N LYS A 61 -4.60 -1.00 12.87
CA LYS A 61 -3.18 -1.04 12.53
C LYS A 61 -2.72 -2.41 12.04
N GLN A 62 -3.26 -2.82 10.90
CA GLN A 62 -2.96 -4.14 10.35
C GLN A 62 -3.09 -4.17 8.84
N ILE A 63 -2.32 -5.06 8.23
CA ILE A 63 -2.40 -5.34 6.80
C ILE A 63 -3.60 -6.27 6.59
N VAL A 64 -4.48 -5.90 5.65
CA VAL A 64 -5.71 -6.65 5.41
C VAL A 64 -5.84 -7.17 3.98
N GLY A 65 -5.12 -6.59 3.02
CA GLY A 65 -5.27 -7.00 1.63
C GLY A 65 -4.07 -6.67 0.77
N ILE A 66 -4.16 -7.12 -0.48
CA ILE A 66 -3.15 -6.88 -1.50
C ILE A 66 -3.83 -6.16 -2.65
N VAL A 67 -3.16 -5.12 -3.15
CA VAL A 67 -3.61 -4.32 -4.28
C VAL A 67 -2.58 -4.34 -5.39
N ARG A 68 -3.01 -3.96 -6.61
CA ARG A 68 -2.12 -3.83 -7.77
C ARG A 68 -2.25 -2.43 -8.34
N VAL A 69 -1.14 -1.85 -8.72
CA VAL A 69 -1.13 -0.57 -9.43
C VAL A 69 -1.62 -0.81 -10.85
N ILE A 70 -2.68 -0.13 -11.25
CA ILE A 70 -3.25 -0.23 -12.60
C ILE A 70 -3.17 1.09 -13.36
N GLY A 71 -2.80 2.20 -12.68
CA GLY A 71 -2.58 3.48 -13.32
C GLY A 71 -1.42 4.20 -12.67
N GLU A 72 -0.50 4.70 -13.50
CA GLU A 72 0.68 5.39 -12.99
C GLU A 72 0.36 6.81 -12.53
N HIS A 73 1.34 7.47 -11.92
CA HIS A 73 1.18 8.78 -11.30
C HIS A 73 0.56 9.80 -12.27
N ARG A 74 -0.45 10.50 -11.80
CA ARG A 74 -1.19 11.52 -12.54
C ARG A 74 -1.65 12.61 -11.57
N PRO A 75 -2.05 13.77 -12.08
CA PRO A 75 -2.53 14.84 -11.18
C PRO A 75 -3.68 14.38 -10.31
N ASP A 76 -3.65 14.78 -9.05
CA ASP A 76 -4.72 14.52 -8.09
C ASP A 76 -5.76 15.64 -8.22
N PRO A 77 -6.99 15.34 -8.66
CA PRO A 77 -8.00 16.38 -8.85
C PRO A 77 -8.43 17.07 -7.56
N THR A 78 -8.13 16.49 -6.40
CA THR A 78 -8.45 17.11 -5.11
C THR A 78 -7.41 18.11 -4.69
N ASP A 79 -6.24 18.16 -5.35
CA ASP A 79 -5.20 19.16 -5.08
C ASP A 79 -5.31 20.32 -6.06
N LYS A 80 -5.93 21.39 -5.60
CA LYS A 80 -6.16 22.56 -6.44
C LYS A 80 -4.87 23.29 -6.81
N LYS A 81 -3.79 23.10 -6.05
CA LYS A 81 -2.50 23.73 -6.34
C LYS A 81 -1.70 22.98 -7.41
N GLY A 82 -2.11 21.76 -7.74
CA GLY A 82 -1.45 20.96 -8.77
C GLY A 82 -0.06 20.46 -8.42
N ILE A 83 0.24 20.34 -7.13
CA ILE A 83 1.55 19.89 -6.65
C ILE A 83 1.61 18.38 -6.52
N PHE A 84 0.55 17.78 -6.00
CA PHE A 84 0.51 16.36 -5.66
C PHE A 84 -0.28 15.57 -6.68
N GLY A 85 0.10 14.30 -6.82
CA GLY A 85 -0.58 13.41 -7.73
C GLY A 85 -1.12 12.18 -7.02
N MET A 86 -1.55 11.21 -7.81
CA MET A 86 -2.10 9.95 -7.33
C MET A 86 -1.75 8.84 -8.30
N VAL A 87 -1.86 7.61 -7.83
CA VAL A 87 -1.85 6.41 -8.67
C VAL A 87 -3.22 5.77 -8.58
N VAL A 88 -3.51 4.82 -9.47
CA VAL A 88 -4.77 4.07 -9.43
C VAL A 88 -4.45 2.64 -9.06
N ILE A 89 -5.18 2.10 -8.08
CA ILE A 89 -4.97 0.73 -7.60
C ILE A 89 -6.27 -0.05 -7.61
N GLU A 90 -6.14 -1.37 -7.78
CA GLU A 90 -7.27 -2.30 -7.67
C GLU A 90 -7.01 -3.31 -6.57
N ALA A 91 -8.07 -3.82 -5.96
CA ALA A 91 -7.96 -4.89 -4.98
C ALA A 91 -7.64 -6.20 -5.70
N VAL A 92 -6.66 -6.95 -5.18
CA VAL A 92 -6.30 -8.26 -5.74
C VAL A 92 -6.83 -9.37 -4.85
N LYS A 93 -6.53 -9.30 -3.56
CA LYS A 93 -6.89 -10.39 -2.65
C LYS A 93 -6.86 -9.91 -1.21
N GLU A 94 -7.85 -10.32 -0.42
CA GLU A 94 -7.78 -10.17 1.03
C GLU A 94 -6.77 -11.19 1.54
N VAL A 95 -5.87 -10.79 2.45
CA VAL A 95 -4.88 -11.74 2.98
C VAL A 95 -5.59 -12.77 3.86
N ASN A 96 -5.03 -13.99 3.86
CA ASN A 96 -5.65 -15.08 4.61
C ASN A 96 -5.61 -14.87 6.12
N LYS A 97 -4.57 -14.19 6.60
CA LYS A 97 -4.43 -13.84 8.00
C LYS A 97 -3.96 -12.39 8.08
N TYR A 98 -4.72 -11.55 8.79
CA TYR A 98 -4.34 -10.15 8.96
C TYR A 98 -3.05 -10.07 9.76
N VAL A 99 -2.18 -9.14 9.37
CA VAL A 99 -0.88 -8.96 10.01
C VAL A 99 -0.89 -7.62 10.72
N ASN A 100 -0.91 -7.64 12.04
CA ASN A 100 -0.97 -6.41 12.81
C ASN A 100 0.42 -5.80 13.02
N LEU A 101 0.44 -4.51 13.32
CA LEU A 101 1.67 -3.76 13.48
C LEU A 101 2.53 -4.31 14.62
N SER A 102 1.91 -4.77 15.70
CA SER A 102 2.62 -5.35 16.83
C SER A 102 3.46 -6.57 16.41
N ASP A 103 2.85 -7.47 15.62
CA ASP A 103 3.57 -8.65 15.13
C ASP A 103 4.68 -8.25 14.17
N ILE A 104 4.45 -7.23 13.34
CA ILE A 104 5.48 -6.72 12.43
C ILE A 104 6.67 -6.19 13.23
N LYS A 105 6.41 -5.41 14.27
CA LYS A 105 7.47 -4.85 15.11
C LYS A 105 8.25 -5.92 15.86
N SER A 106 7.61 -7.04 16.17
CA SER A 106 8.25 -8.15 16.87
C SER A 106 9.09 -9.05 15.96
N ASN A 107 8.95 -8.88 14.64
CA ASN A 107 9.64 -9.73 13.67
C ASN A 107 10.99 -9.09 13.30
N GLU A 108 12.08 -9.76 13.71
CA GLU A 108 13.43 -9.26 13.46
C GLU A 108 13.73 -9.06 11.98
N ASN A 109 13.14 -9.88 11.12
CA ASN A 109 13.35 -9.78 9.68
C ASN A 109 12.73 -8.52 9.07
N LEU A 110 11.87 -7.83 9.83
CA LEU A 110 11.19 -6.62 9.37
C LEU A 110 11.67 -5.36 10.08
N SER A 111 12.77 -5.43 10.81
CA SER A 111 13.27 -4.29 11.61
C SER A 111 13.56 -3.06 10.76
N GLU A 112 13.93 -3.24 9.49
CA GLU A 112 14.25 -2.13 8.58
C GLU A 112 13.08 -1.70 7.69
N LEU A 113 11.91 -2.29 7.89
CA LEU A 113 10.73 -1.97 7.09
C LEU A 113 10.35 -0.49 7.26
N ALA A 114 10.10 0.19 6.13
CA ALA A 114 9.77 1.62 6.14
C ALA A 114 8.52 1.92 6.96
N LEU A 115 7.57 0.99 7.02
CA LEU A 115 6.37 1.13 7.86
C LEU A 115 6.74 1.42 9.32
N ILE A 116 7.79 0.78 9.82
CA ILE A 116 8.27 0.96 11.19
C ILE A 116 9.11 2.23 11.30
N LYS A 117 10.06 2.39 10.37
CA LYS A 117 11.04 3.49 10.41
C LYS A 117 10.41 4.85 10.17
N GLN A 118 9.37 4.89 9.36
CA GLN A 118 8.70 6.14 8.97
C GLN A 118 7.20 6.02 9.25
N ALA A 119 6.85 6.02 10.52
CA ALA A 119 5.50 5.74 10.98
C ALA A 119 4.43 6.69 10.41
N ARG A 120 4.83 7.90 10.00
CA ARG A 120 3.88 8.89 9.48
C ARG A 120 3.76 8.89 7.95
N LEU A 121 4.58 8.11 7.28
CA LEU A 121 4.54 8.04 5.81
C LEU A 121 3.36 7.17 5.38
N SER A 122 2.48 7.70 4.54
CA SER A 122 1.24 7.01 4.15
C SER A 122 1.40 6.05 2.97
N VAL A 123 2.41 6.27 2.15
CA VAL A 123 2.72 5.39 1.02
C VAL A 123 4.19 5.02 1.17
N VAL A 124 4.46 3.77 1.48
CA VAL A 124 5.82 3.34 1.83
C VAL A 124 6.32 2.26 0.86
N PRO A 125 7.63 2.26 0.59
CA PRO A 125 8.22 1.17 -0.19
C PRO A 125 8.38 -0.07 0.68
N VAL A 126 8.32 -1.23 0.03
CA VAL A 126 8.53 -2.53 0.68
C VAL A 126 9.53 -3.31 -0.17
N SER A 127 10.63 -3.74 0.43
CA SER A 127 11.60 -4.54 -0.31
C SER A 127 11.02 -5.91 -0.65
N LYS A 128 11.59 -6.58 -1.64
CA LYS A 128 11.13 -7.93 -2.00
C LYS A 128 11.22 -8.89 -0.81
N ALA A 129 12.30 -8.81 -0.04
CA ALA A 129 12.46 -9.66 1.14
C ALA A 129 11.39 -9.41 2.18
N HIS A 130 11.09 -8.13 2.44
CA HIS A 130 10.03 -7.76 3.37
C HIS A 130 8.66 -8.18 2.86
N TRP A 131 8.42 -8.03 1.56
CA TRP A 131 7.18 -8.48 0.94
C TRP A 131 6.96 -9.97 1.19
N GLN A 132 7.99 -10.79 0.93
CA GLN A 132 7.90 -12.23 1.11
C GLN A 132 7.68 -12.60 2.58
N GLU A 133 8.37 -11.93 3.48
CA GLU A 133 8.23 -12.20 4.91
C GLU A 133 6.81 -11.88 5.41
N ILE A 134 6.26 -10.76 4.99
CA ILE A 134 4.90 -10.36 5.38
C ILE A 134 3.88 -11.35 4.79
N CYS A 135 4.07 -11.78 3.55
CA CYS A 135 3.17 -12.77 2.94
C CYS A 135 3.20 -14.10 3.72
N LEU A 136 4.36 -14.50 4.23
CA LEU A 136 4.44 -15.68 5.08
C LEU A 136 3.64 -15.48 6.37
N MET A 137 3.78 -14.33 7.01
CA MET A 137 3.00 -14.01 8.22
C MET A 137 1.50 -13.99 7.93
N ALA A 138 1.13 -13.54 6.74
CA ALA A 138 -0.26 -13.46 6.30
C ALA A 138 -0.81 -14.79 5.78
N GLU A 139 0.03 -15.83 5.74
CA GLU A 139 -0.34 -17.14 5.20
C GLU A 139 -0.95 -17.02 3.81
N THR A 140 -0.37 -16.13 3.01
CA THR A 140 -0.87 -15.77 1.70
C THR A 140 0.28 -15.91 0.68
N GLU A 141 -0.05 -16.31 -0.53
CA GLU A 141 0.96 -16.41 -1.60
C GLU A 141 1.56 -15.03 -1.90
N ASN A 142 2.78 -15.02 -2.44
CA ASN A 142 3.52 -13.79 -2.66
C ASN A 142 3.61 -13.36 -4.13
N LYS A 143 2.90 -14.06 -5.01
CA LYS A 143 2.87 -13.75 -6.43
C LYS A 143 1.43 -13.70 -6.92
N PHE A 144 1.15 -12.75 -7.80
CA PHE A 144 -0.19 -12.56 -8.36
C PHE A 144 -0.14 -12.12 -9.81
#